data_194479efa5c3fed792af4a2ba5f7745c
#
_entry.id   194479efa5c3fed792af4a2ba5f7745c
#
_cell.length_a   1.000
_cell.length_b   1.000
_cell.length_c   1.000
_cell.angle_alpha   90.00
_cell.angle_beta   90.00
_cell.angle_gamma   90.00
#
_symmetry.space_group_name_H-M   'P 1'
#
loop_
_entity.id
_entity.type
_entity.pdbx_description
1 polymer ?
#
loop_
_entity_poly.entity_id
_entity_poly.type
_entity_poly.pdbx_seq_one_letter_code
_entity_poly.pdbx_strand_id
1 'polypeptide(L)'
;MRVGTIISAAVFEKARKPAYQLEIDFGELGIKRSSAQITDLYNTDILVGQQIIAVVNFPKKQIANFFSECLVLGIVGTNQVITLLQPEQKATNGLPIA
;
A
#
# COMPACT_ATOMS: atom_id res chain seq x y z
N MET A 1 9.68 -4.39 7.69
CA MET A 1 9.19 -4.25 6.30
C MET A 1 8.91 -5.62 5.72
N ARG A 2 7.78 -5.76 5.05
CA ARG A 2 7.33 -7.05 4.49
C ARG A 2 6.81 -6.87 3.08
N VAL A 3 6.88 -7.95 2.29
CA VAL A 3 6.29 -8.00 0.95
C VAL A 3 4.81 -8.35 1.07
N GLY A 4 3.97 -7.68 0.30
CA GLY A 4 2.55 -8.00 0.21
C GLY A 4 2.01 -7.81 -1.19
N THR A 5 0.86 -8.41 -1.47
CA THR A 5 0.17 -8.25 -2.74
C THR A 5 -1.12 -7.46 -2.54
N ILE A 6 -1.32 -6.42 -3.33
CA ILE A 6 -2.56 -5.65 -3.32
C ILE A 6 -3.67 -6.52 -3.88
N ILE A 7 -4.70 -6.79 -3.09
CA ILE A 7 -5.84 -7.60 -3.51
C ILE A 7 -7.08 -6.76 -3.79
N SER A 8 -7.11 -5.52 -3.32
CA SER A 8 -8.25 -4.62 -3.53
C SER A 8 -7.74 -3.18 -3.48
N ALA A 9 -8.29 -2.33 -4.33
CA ALA A 9 -7.99 -0.90 -4.36
C ALA A 9 -9.25 -0.12 -4.69
N ALA A 10 -9.51 0.96 -3.94
CA ALA A 10 -10.66 1.82 -4.14
C ALA A 10 -10.30 3.27 -3.87
N VAL A 11 -11.01 4.19 -4.50
CA VAL A 11 -10.83 5.63 -4.27
C VAL A 11 -11.27 5.95 -2.83
N PHE A 12 -10.41 6.67 -2.11
CA PHE A 12 -10.70 7.12 -0.75
C PHE A 12 -11.35 8.51 -0.81
N GLU A 13 -12.67 8.54 -0.97
CA GLU A 13 -13.40 9.79 -1.21
C GLU A 13 -13.35 10.75 -0.02
N LYS A 14 -13.28 10.25 1.21
CA LYS A 14 -13.29 11.07 2.41
C LYS A 14 -11.92 11.59 2.84
N ALA A 15 -10.85 11.21 2.15
CA ALA A 15 -9.53 11.71 2.43
C ALA A 15 -9.40 13.16 1.98
N ARG A 16 -8.62 13.96 2.71
CA ARG A 16 -8.38 15.37 2.36
C ARG A 16 -7.62 15.53 1.05
N LYS A 17 -6.65 14.64 0.81
CA LYS A 17 -5.86 14.60 -0.42
C LYS A 17 -6.24 13.36 -1.20
N PRO A 18 -6.15 13.40 -2.54
CA PRO A 18 -6.43 12.21 -3.35
C PRO A 18 -5.61 11.01 -2.86
N ALA A 19 -6.30 9.93 -2.58
CA ALA A 19 -5.68 8.71 -2.05
C ALA A 19 -6.51 7.49 -2.45
N TYR A 20 -5.89 6.31 -2.33
CA TYR A 20 -6.59 5.03 -2.47
C TYR A 20 -6.60 4.29 -1.15
N GLN A 21 -7.68 3.55 -0.91
CA GLN A 21 -7.75 2.56 0.15
C GLN A 21 -7.33 1.22 -0.45
N LEU A 22 -6.37 0.56 0.18
CA LEU A 22 -5.81 -0.70 -0.29
C LEU A 22 -6.06 -1.80 0.73
N GLU A 23 -6.35 -3.00 0.24
CA GLU A 23 -6.25 -4.23 1.03
C GLU A 23 -5.08 -5.02 0.48
N ILE A 24 -4.21 -5.48 1.39
CA ILE A 24 -2.94 -6.10 1.03
C ILE A 24 -2.79 -7.41 1.76
N ASP A 25 -2.48 -8.47 1.01
CA ASP A 25 -2.25 -9.80 1.54
C ASP A 25 -0.76 -9.97 1.89
N PHE A 26 -0.48 -10.15 3.18
CA PHE A 26 0.87 -10.36 3.69
C PHE A 26 1.10 -11.84 4.08
N GLY A 27 0.36 -12.77 3.49
CA GLY A 27 0.53 -14.19 3.77
C GLY A 27 0.13 -14.54 5.21
N GLU A 28 1.03 -15.13 5.97
CA GLU A 28 0.77 -15.53 7.35
C GLU A 28 0.44 -14.36 8.27
N LEU A 29 0.89 -13.15 7.93
CA LEU A 29 0.58 -11.96 8.72
C LEU A 29 -0.85 -11.47 8.50
N GLY A 30 -1.57 -12.06 7.55
CA GLY A 30 -2.95 -11.72 7.25
C GLY A 30 -3.10 -10.56 6.27
N ILE A 31 -4.34 -10.14 6.10
CA ILE A 31 -4.70 -9.03 5.23
C ILE A 31 -4.75 -7.75 6.05
N LYS A 32 -4.07 -6.70 5.57
CA LYS A 32 -4.04 -5.40 6.23
C LYS A 32 -4.48 -4.32 5.27
N ARG A 33 -5.04 -3.24 5.81
CA ARG A 33 -5.50 -2.10 5.04
C ARG A 33 -4.51 -0.95 5.13
N SER A 34 -4.43 -0.17 4.05
CA SER A 34 -3.58 1.01 4.00
C SER A 34 -4.24 2.09 3.16
N SER A 35 -3.98 3.34 3.53
CA SER A 35 -4.31 4.49 2.69
C SER A 35 -3.01 4.98 2.04
N ALA A 36 -3.04 5.22 0.73
CA ALA A 36 -1.86 5.63 0.00
C ALA A 36 -2.17 6.76 -0.99
N GLN A 37 -1.36 7.81 -0.95
CA GLN A 37 -1.50 8.97 -1.85
C GLN A 37 -0.71 8.71 -3.13
N ILE A 38 -1.19 7.77 -3.94
CA ILE A 38 -0.50 7.29 -5.15
C ILE A 38 -1.36 7.46 -6.40
N THR A 39 -2.19 8.49 -6.44
CA THR A 39 -3.17 8.64 -7.53
C THR A 39 -2.59 9.20 -8.83
N ASP A 40 -1.36 9.71 -8.82
CA ASP A 40 -0.77 10.33 -10.02
C ASP A 40 -0.36 9.31 -11.08
N LEU A 41 0.29 8.22 -10.68
CA LEU A 41 0.82 7.22 -11.60
C LEU A 41 -0.02 5.96 -11.69
N TYR A 42 -0.94 5.74 -10.76
CA TYR A 42 -1.67 4.48 -10.65
C TYR A 42 -3.17 4.70 -10.66
N ASN A 43 -3.89 3.76 -11.26
CA ASN A 43 -5.35 3.66 -11.08
C ASN A 43 -5.67 2.39 -10.31
N THR A 44 -6.90 2.26 -9.84
CA THR A 44 -7.29 1.11 -9.02
C THR A 44 -7.18 -0.22 -9.76
N ASP A 45 -7.37 -0.22 -11.08
CA ASP A 45 -7.33 -1.47 -11.87
C ASP A 45 -5.92 -2.04 -11.97
N ILE A 46 -4.92 -1.19 -12.19
CA ILE A 46 -3.54 -1.66 -12.35
C ILE A 46 -2.88 -2.02 -11.02
N LEU A 47 -3.40 -1.50 -9.91
CA LEU A 47 -2.84 -1.79 -8.59
C LEU A 47 -3.13 -3.20 -8.10
N VAL A 48 -4.30 -3.74 -8.40
CA VAL A 48 -4.66 -5.09 -7.97
C VAL A 48 -3.74 -6.12 -8.61
N GLY A 49 -3.14 -6.96 -7.77
CA GLY A 49 -2.16 -7.96 -8.19
C GLY A 49 -0.72 -7.51 -8.09
N GLN A 50 -0.46 -6.22 -7.87
CA GLN A 50 0.90 -5.72 -7.72
C GLN A 50 1.46 -6.07 -6.33
N GLN A 51 2.72 -6.49 -6.29
CA GLN A 51 3.42 -6.64 -5.02
C GLN A 51 4.02 -5.31 -4.60
N ILE A 52 4.03 -5.07 -3.29
CA ILE A 52 4.58 -3.86 -2.69
C ILE A 52 5.41 -4.23 -1.47
N ILE A 53 6.09 -3.25 -0.92
CA ILE A 53 6.83 -3.37 0.32
C ILE A 53 6.19 -2.41 1.31
N ALA A 54 5.90 -2.89 2.52
CA ALA A 54 5.23 -2.07 3.54
C ALA A 54 5.81 -2.28 4.92
N VAL A 55 5.74 -1.23 5.73
CA VAL A 55 6.01 -1.32 7.16
C VAL A 55 4.74 -1.77 7.85
N VAL A 56 4.81 -2.87 8.62
CA VAL A 56 3.63 -3.50 9.21
C VAL A 56 3.64 -3.49 10.74
N ASN A 57 4.70 -2.99 11.36
CA ASN A 57 4.90 -3.05 12.81
C ASN A 57 4.77 -1.68 13.48
N PHE A 58 3.76 -0.92 13.10
CA PHE A 58 3.47 0.35 13.77
C PHE A 58 1.99 0.41 14.19
N PRO A 59 1.61 1.32 15.12
CA PRO A 59 0.23 1.43 15.56
C PRO A 59 -0.69 1.85 14.42
N LYS A 60 -1.94 1.37 14.45
CA LYS A 60 -2.95 1.76 13.48
C LYS A 60 -3.15 3.27 13.50
N LYS A 61 -3.29 3.86 12.33
CA LYS A 61 -3.56 5.29 12.18
C LYS A 61 -4.94 5.49 11.59
N GLN A 62 -5.75 6.32 12.24
CA GLN A 62 -7.07 6.66 11.71
C GLN A 62 -6.96 7.83 10.74
N ILE A 63 -7.55 7.66 9.56
CA ILE A 63 -7.67 8.70 8.53
C ILE A 63 -9.14 8.74 8.16
N ALA A 64 -9.82 9.84 8.51
CA ALA A 64 -11.29 9.95 8.39
C ALA A 64 -11.96 8.76 9.10
N ASN A 65 -12.73 7.93 8.40
CA ASN A 65 -13.39 6.75 8.98
C ASN A 65 -12.64 5.44 8.67
N PHE A 66 -11.36 5.53 8.28
CA PHE A 66 -10.56 4.41 7.82
C PHE A 66 -9.34 4.23 8.73
N PHE A 67 -9.02 2.99 9.09
CA PHE A 67 -7.82 2.67 9.86
C PHE A 67 -6.75 2.11 8.94
N SER A 68 -5.63 2.83 8.83
CA SER A 68 -4.44 2.36 8.12
C SER A 68 -3.61 1.50 9.06
N GLU A 69 -3.36 0.26 8.66
CA GLU A 69 -2.68 -0.75 9.48
C GLU A 69 -1.25 -1.02 9.04
N CYS A 70 -0.85 -0.48 7.91
CA CYS A 70 0.50 -0.60 7.39
C CYS A 70 0.83 0.62 6.54
N LEU A 71 2.12 0.83 6.31
CA LEU A 71 2.61 1.94 5.49
C LEU A 71 3.27 1.38 4.24
N VAL A 72 2.63 1.58 3.09
CA VAL A 72 3.19 1.20 1.79
C VAL A 72 4.32 2.16 1.44
N LEU A 73 5.47 1.61 1.06
CA LEU A 73 6.65 2.40 0.74
C LEU A 73 6.70 2.80 -0.72
N GLY A 74 7.18 4.00 -0.97
CA GLY A 74 7.33 4.51 -2.31
C GLY A 74 8.45 5.53 -2.39
N ILE A 75 8.87 5.80 -3.62
CA ILE A 75 9.87 6.83 -3.92
C ILE A 75 9.14 8.15 -4.12
N VAL A 76 9.53 9.17 -3.38
CA VAL A 76 8.93 10.50 -3.51
C VAL A 76 9.66 11.27 -4.60
N GLY A 77 9.00 11.46 -5.71
CA GLY A 77 9.54 12.19 -6.84
C GLY A 77 9.18 13.67 -6.81
N THR A 78 9.46 14.35 -7.92
CA THR A 78 9.13 15.76 -8.11
C THR A 78 7.61 15.96 -8.02
N ASN A 79 7.19 17.04 -7.37
CA ASN A 79 5.76 17.37 -7.16
C ASN A 79 4.99 16.30 -6.39
N GLN A 80 5.66 15.57 -5.49
CA GLN A 80 5.03 14.54 -4.66
C GLN A 80 4.49 13.36 -5.46
N VAL A 81 4.98 13.12 -6.67
CA VAL A 81 4.61 11.95 -7.47
C VAL A 81 5.30 10.72 -6.87
N ILE A 82 4.51 9.71 -6.49
CA ILE A 82 5.01 8.54 -5.79
C ILE A 82 5.14 7.36 -6.74
N THR A 83 6.32 6.74 -6.75
CA THR A 83 6.57 5.47 -7.42
C THR A 83 6.70 4.37 -6.38
N LEU A 84 5.90 3.32 -6.49
CA LEU A 84 5.90 2.22 -5.53
C LEU A 84 7.20 1.42 -5.58
N LEU A 85 7.63 0.95 -4.41
CA LEU A 85 8.72 -0.03 -4.33
C LEU A 85 8.14 -1.42 -4.52
N GLN A 86 8.80 -2.23 -5.35
CA GLN A 86 8.37 -3.59 -5.64
C GLN A 86 9.56 -4.52 -5.58
N PRO A 87 9.37 -5.81 -5.22
CA PRO A 87 10.42 -6.79 -5.44
C PRO A 87 10.64 -6.94 -6.95
N GLU A 88 11.89 -7.04 -7.36
CA GLU A 88 12.24 -7.17 -8.78
C GLU A 88 11.69 -8.47 -9.37
N GLN A 89 11.62 -9.52 -8.54
CA GLN A 89 10.98 -10.79 -8.90
C GLN A 89 9.87 -11.09 -7.92
N LYS A 90 8.86 -11.84 -8.36
CA LYS A 90 7.76 -12.21 -7.49
C LYS A 90 8.27 -12.95 -6.26
N ALA A 91 7.85 -12.50 -5.09
CA ALA A 91 8.25 -13.06 -3.81
C ALA A 91 7.04 -13.58 -3.04
N THR A 92 7.27 -14.44 -2.06
CA THR A 92 6.21 -14.94 -1.19
C THR A 92 5.72 -13.81 -0.29
N ASN A 93 4.40 -13.62 -0.20
CA ASN A 93 3.82 -12.60 0.68
C ASN A 93 4.20 -12.85 2.13
N GLY A 94 4.54 -11.79 2.83
CA GLY A 94 4.93 -11.83 4.23
C GLY A 94 6.43 -11.95 4.46
N LEU A 95 7.23 -12.19 3.42
CA LEU A 95 8.67 -12.27 3.59
C LEU A 95 9.25 -10.93 4.06
N PRO A 96 10.22 -10.98 4.98
CA PRO A 96 10.85 -9.75 5.48
C PRO A 96 11.85 -9.17 4.48
N ILE A 97 12.13 -7.90 4.65
CA ILE A 97 13.17 -7.20 3.93
C ILE A 97 14.44 -7.22 4.80
N ALA A 98 15.54 -7.60 4.21
CA ALA A 98 16.80 -7.68 4.91
C ALA A 98 17.36 -6.29 5.24
#